data_75a5dba6b5a16dbb46686bdea870cd59
#
_entry.id   75a5dba6b5a16dbb46686bdea870cd59
#
_cell.length_a   1.000
_cell.length_b   1.000
_cell.length_c   1.000
_cell.angle_alpha   90.00
_cell.angle_beta   90.00
_cell.angle_gamma   90.00
#
_symmetry.space_group_name_H-M   'P 1'
#
loop_
_entity.id
_entity.type
_entity.pdbx_description
1 polymer ?
#
loop_
_entity_poly.entity_id
_entity_poly.type
_entity_poly.pdbx_seq_one_letter_code
_entity_poly.pdbx_strand_id
1 'polypeptide(L)'
;MVKMNQMLSEKVADQILKMITVDKKFNIGDKLPNENELSSELGVSRTTLREAVKFLIAHNVLEIKRGKGTFVADNSELNEDYGLGDLDNLAINGMDFFETRIMLEPTMTSYAALRATKEDIEELCRIDELINQNLYDVEKRTQYDIEFHYAISRATKNEFIIKILPVIFAGMDMSSIFRRVSEEVVDYTVNDHKMILEFIKKGDSAGAEAAMRMHILHAYGLAESIKSNVGKGK
;
A
#
# COMPACT_ATOMS: atom_id res chain seq x y z
N MET A 1 30.80 8.12 14.59
CA MET A 1 30.70 9.19 13.59
C MET A 1 29.77 8.85 12.42
N VAL A 2 29.85 7.64 11.82
CA VAL A 2 29.01 7.26 10.65
C VAL A 2 27.52 7.28 10.98
N LYS A 3 27.02 6.66 12.07
CA LYS A 3 25.61 6.67 12.48
C LYS A 3 25.04 8.08 12.74
N MET A 4 25.84 9.00 13.27
CA MET A 4 25.38 10.35 13.59
C MET A 4 25.23 11.21 12.32
N ASN A 5 26.06 10.99 11.30
CA ASN A 5 25.94 11.66 9.99
C ASN A 5 24.73 11.12 9.19
N GLN A 6 24.43 9.85 9.30
CA GLN A 6 23.26 9.23 8.65
C GLN A 6 21.96 9.80 9.24
N MET A 7 21.83 9.87 10.57
CA MET A 7 20.67 10.50 11.23
C MET A 7 20.51 12.01 10.88
N LEU A 8 21.60 12.70 10.55
CA LEU A 8 21.52 14.12 10.18
C LEU A 8 21.07 14.29 8.72
N SER A 9 21.55 13.44 7.80
CA SER A 9 21.12 13.49 6.41
C SER A 9 19.65 13.08 6.23
N GLU A 10 19.16 12.11 7.01
CA GLU A 10 17.74 11.74 7.05
C GLU A 10 16.87 12.92 7.50
N LYS A 11 17.24 13.62 8.58
CA LYS A 11 16.52 14.82 9.03
C LYS A 11 16.51 15.93 7.97
N VAL A 12 17.58 16.07 7.22
CA VAL A 12 17.65 17.06 6.12
C VAL A 12 16.77 16.62 4.95
N ALA A 13 16.71 15.33 4.65
CA ALA A 13 15.79 14.80 3.65
C ALA A 13 14.33 15.09 4.05
N ASP A 14 13.95 14.82 5.30
CA ASP A 14 12.62 15.12 5.83
C ASP A 14 12.28 16.63 5.74
N GLN A 15 13.25 17.51 6.01
CA GLN A 15 13.03 18.95 5.87
C GLN A 15 12.76 19.34 4.40
N ILE A 16 13.54 18.80 3.45
CA ILE A 16 13.31 19.06 2.02
C ILE A 16 11.95 18.49 1.59
N LEU A 17 11.63 17.27 2.01
CA LEU A 17 10.34 16.65 1.74
C LEU A 17 9.19 17.53 2.26
N LYS A 18 9.28 18.03 3.49
CA LYS A 18 8.30 18.97 4.07
C LYS A 18 8.17 20.25 3.27
N MET A 19 9.27 20.82 2.77
CA MET A 19 9.25 22.00 1.91
C MET A 19 8.47 21.75 0.60
N ILE A 20 8.48 20.52 0.11
CA ILE A 20 7.74 20.09 -1.11
C ILE A 20 6.28 19.79 -0.77
N THR A 21 6.03 18.91 0.22
CA THR A 21 4.72 18.30 0.46
C THR A 21 3.80 19.19 1.31
N VAL A 22 4.33 19.80 2.36
CA VAL A 22 3.55 20.59 3.34
C VAL A 22 3.62 22.08 3.06
N ASP A 23 4.82 22.61 3.02
CA ASP A 23 5.04 24.07 2.88
C ASP A 23 4.80 24.57 1.44
N LYS A 24 4.73 23.66 0.47
CA LYS A 24 4.54 23.93 -0.97
C LYS A 24 5.52 24.96 -1.52
N LYS A 25 6.74 25.01 -0.94
CA LYS A 25 7.80 25.94 -1.38
C LYS A 25 8.34 25.55 -2.75
N PHE A 26 8.31 24.28 -3.09
CA PHE A 26 8.65 23.73 -4.40
C PHE A 26 7.50 22.84 -4.87
N ASN A 27 7.09 23.01 -6.12
CA ASN A 27 6.08 22.19 -6.77
C ASN A 27 6.76 21.12 -7.64
N ILE A 28 5.98 20.15 -8.10
CA ILE A 28 6.43 19.14 -9.06
C ILE A 28 7.03 19.85 -10.29
N GLY A 29 8.20 19.40 -10.71
CA GLY A 29 8.93 19.98 -11.83
C GLY A 29 9.76 21.20 -11.51
N ASP A 30 9.64 21.79 -10.29
CA ASP A 30 10.45 22.94 -9.87
C ASP A 30 11.92 22.54 -9.68
N LYS A 31 12.81 23.45 -10.02
CA LYS A 31 14.23 23.31 -9.78
C LYS A 31 14.57 23.70 -8.35
N LEU A 32 15.27 22.84 -7.62
CA LEU A 32 15.83 23.16 -6.31
C LEU A 32 16.98 24.20 -6.44
N PRO A 33 17.21 25.04 -5.41
CA PRO A 33 18.40 25.85 -5.30
C PRO A 33 19.67 25.01 -5.44
N ASN A 34 20.77 25.63 -5.85
CA ASN A 34 22.03 24.89 -5.93
C ASN A 34 22.52 24.44 -4.54
N GLU A 35 23.46 23.45 -4.51
CA GLU A 35 23.96 22.88 -3.26
C GLU A 35 24.47 23.90 -2.25
N ASN A 36 25.09 25.01 -2.72
CA ASN A 36 25.63 26.03 -1.83
C ASN A 36 24.49 26.84 -1.18
N GLU A 37 23.51 27.22 -1.97
CA GLU A 37 22.33 27.97 -1.50
C GLU A 37 21.51 27.13 -0.54
N LEU A 38 21.15 25.89 -0.93
CA LEU A 38 20.29 25.03 -0.13
C LEU A 38 20.99 24.57 1.16
N SER A 39 22.28 24.25 1.13
CA SER A 39 23.05 23.90 2.34
C SER A 39 23.15 25.06 3.32
N SER A 40 23.31 26.28 2.82
CA SER A 40 23.34 27.50 3.63
C SER A 40 21.95 27.77 4.25
N GLU A 41 20.88 27.61 3.48
CA GLU A 41 19.50 27.80 3.95
C GLU A 41 19.13 26.82 5.07
N LEU A 42 19.51 25.55 4.89
CA LEU A 42 19.23 24.49 5.86
C LEU A 42 20.25 24.43 7.02
N GLY A 43 21.31 25.25 6.99
CA GLY A 43 22.32 25.31 8.05
C GLY A 43 23.16 24.02 8.17
N VAL A 44 23.38 23.30 7.07
CA VAL A 44 24.08 22.01 7.06
C VAL A 44 25.28 21.99 6.11
N SER A 45 26.16 20.99 6.30
CA SER A 45 27.28 20.79 5.38
C SER A 45 26.80 20.33 4.00
N ARG A 46 27.54 20.70 2.94
CA ARG A 46 27.26 20.23 1.58
C ARG A 46 27.28 18.70 1.47
N THR A 47 28.13 18.05 2.25
CA THR A 47 28.19 16.58 2.28
C THR A 47 26.90 15.98 2.85
N THR A 48 26.40 16.54 3.94
CA THR A 48 25.12 16.13 4.55
C THR A 48 23.95 16.36 3.58
N LEU A 49 23.92 17.52 2.91
CA LEU A 49 22.90 17.82 1.90
C LEU A 49 22.95 16.83 0.72
N ARG A 50 24.16 16.50 0.22
CA ARG A 50 24.30 15.53 -0.87
C ARG A 50 23.74 14.16 -0.52
N GLU A 51 24.02 13.68 0.68
CA GLU A 51 23.47 12.39 1.13
C GLU A 51 21.94 12.44 1.25
N ALA A 52 21.39 13.54 1.78
CA ALA A 52 19.94 13.77 1.82
C ALA A 52 19.32 13.80 0.40
N VAL A 53 19.94 14.53 -0.53
CA VAL A 53 19.48 14.59 -1.94
C VAL A 53 19.57 13.23 -2.61
N LYS A 54 20.64 12.47 -2.40
CA LYS A 54 20.76 11.09 -2.92
C LYS A 54 19.65 10.19 -2.38
N PHE A 55 19.35 10.31 -1.09
CA PHE A 55 18.25 9.58 -0.46
C PHE A 55 16.92 9.92 -1.13
N LEU A 56 16.61 11.20 -1.31
CA LEU A 56 15.38 11.65 -1.96
C LEU A 56 15.30 11.24 -3.45
N ILE A 57 16.43 11.14 -4.14
CA ILE A 57 16.48 10.62 -5.52
C ILE A 57 16.20 9.12 -5.55
N ALA A 58 16.77 8.36 -4.61
CA ALA A 58 16.52 6.92 -4.50
C ALA A 58 15.03 6.61 -4.21
N HIS A 59 14.33 7.55 -3.55
CA HIS A 59 12.89 7.48 -3.27
C HIS A 59 12.03 8.20 -4.31
N ASN A 60 12.60 8.54 -5.48
CA ASN A 60 11.91 9.21 -6.58
C ASN A 60 11.25 10.56 -6.23
N VAL A 61 11.62 11.19 -5.13
CA VAL A 61 11.15 12.53 -4.74
C VAL A 61 11.85 13.62 -5.55
N LEU A 62 13.12 13.39 -5.87
CA LEU A 62 13.94 14.29 -6.67
C LEU A 62 14.51 13.58 -7.87
N GLU A 63 14.80 14.33 -8.94
CA GLU A 63 15.51 13.84 -10.13
C GLU A 63 16.68 14.76 -10.50
N ILE A 64 17.76 14.18 -11.04
CA ILE A 64 18.87 14.96 -11.59
C ILE A 64 18.72 15.06 -13.11
N LYS A 65 18.54 16.27 -13.62
CA LYS A 65 18.66 16.56 -15.05
C LYS A 65 20.08 17.01 -15.36
N ARG A 66 20.84 16.15 -16.05
CA ARG A 66 22.27 16.38 -16.31
C ARG A 66 22.54 17.76 -16.93
N GLY A 67 23.42 18.54 -16.31
CA GLY A 67 23.74 19.90 -16.71
C GLY A 67 22.68 20.96 -16.36
N LYS A 68 21.51 20.58 -15.84
CA LYS A 68 20.41 21.50 -15.51
C LYS A 68 20.20 21.65 -14.00
N GLY A 69 20.53 20.62 -13.21
CA GLY A 69 20.38 20.64 -11.74
C GLY A 69 19.48 19.54 -11.20
N THR A 70 19.07 19.70 -9.95
CA THR A 70 18.15 18.82 -9.25
C THR A 70 16.74 19.44 -9.29
N PHE A 71 15.75 18.62 -9.58
CA PHE A 71 14.35 19.02 -9.74
C PHE A 71 13.47 18.15 -8.85
N VAL A 72 12.32 18.68 -8.45
CA VAL A 72 11.25 17.87 -7.86
C VAL A 72 10.73 16.93 -8.96
N ALA A 73 10.76 15.63 -8.70
CA ALA A 73 10.35 14.64 -9.70
C ALA A 73 8.85 14.79 -10.03
N ASP A 74 8.53 14.63 -11.32
CA ASP A 74 7.14 14.56 -11.79
C ASP A 74 6.64 13.13 -11.57
N ASN A 75 6.56 12.75 -10.31
CA ASN A 75 5.88 11.54 -9.92
C ASN A 75 4.51 11.92 -9.42
N SER A 76 3.51 11.80 -10.29
CA SER A 76 2.10 11.85 -9.92
C SER A 76 1.75 10.72 -8.91
N GLU A 77 2.69 9.81 -8.70
CA GLU A 77 2.81 8.85 -7.62
C GLU A 77 3.95 9.24 -6.67
N LEU A 78 3.99 10.48 -6.19
CA LEU A 78 4.61 10.71 -4.90
C LEU A 78 3.79 9.90 -3.92
N ASN A 79 4.19 8.65 -3.75
CA ASN A 79 3.87 7.93 -2.53
C ASN A 79 4.35 8.86 -1.43
N GLU A 80 3.41 9.58 -0.82
CA GLU A 80 3.66 10.26 0.43
C GLU A 80 4.12 9.13 1.36
N ASP A 81 5.44 8.90 1.38
CA ASP A 81 6.03 7.99 2.33
C ASP A 81 5.85 8.64 3.70
N TYR A 82 4.72 8.36 4.31
CA TYR A 82 4.40 8.76 5.67
C TYR A 82 5.34 8.13 6.72
N GLY A 83 6.57 7.79 6.35
CA GLY A 83 7.52 7.02 7.15
C GLY A 83 7.25 5.52 7.09
N LEU A 84 6.45 5.09 6.12
CA LEU A 84 6.03 3.70 5.92
C LEU A 84 6.83 3.00 4.82
N GLY A 85 7.73 3.71 4.11
CA GLY A 85 8.60 3.12 3.07
C GLY A 85 9.57 2.07 3.58
N ASP A 86 9.85 2.08 4.89
CA ASP A 86 10.60 0.99 5.53
C ASP A 86 9.77 -0.29 5.71
N LEU A 87 8.45 -0.27 5.48
CA LEU A 87 7.62 -1.49 5.51
C LEU A 87 8.05 -2.50 4.44
N ASP A 88 8.55 -2.05 3.29
CA ASP A 88 9.13 -2.93 2.26
C ASP A 88 10.36 -3.68 2.75
N ASN A 89 11.08 -3.15 3.76
CA ASN A 89 12.26 -3.75 4.35
C ASN A 89 11.96 -4.52 5.65
N LEU A 90 10.75 -4.42 6.19
CA LEU A 90 10.35 -5.23 7.34
C LEU A 90 10.10 -6.66 6.86
N ALA A 91 10.79 -7.61 7.47
CA ALA A 91 10.44 -9.02 7.34
C ALA A 91 9.10 -9.25 8.05
N ILE A 92 8.00 -8.76 7.42
CA ILE A 92 6.66 -8.88 7.97
C ILE A 92 6.31 -10.36 8.03
N ASN A 93 5.96 -10.83 9.23
CA ASN A 93 5.42 -12.17 9.38
C ASN A 93 4.06 -12.21 8.68
N GLY A 94 3.87 -13.16 7.74
CA GLY A 94 2.62 -13.29 7.02
C GLY A 94 1.37 -13.38 7.89
N MET A 95 1.50 -13.89 9.12
CA MET A 95 0.38 -13.95 10.06
C MET A 95 0.04 -12.56 10.63
N ASP A 96 1.01 -11.73 10.95
CA ASP A 96 0.81 -10.35 11.44
C ASP A 96 0.10 -9.49 10.37
N PHE A 97 0.40 -9.75 9.09
CA PHE A 97 -0.30 -9.13 7.97
C PHE A 97 -1.80 -9.48 7.96
N PHE A 98 -2.15 -10.76 8.06
CA PHE A 98 -3.55 -11.17 8.13
C PHE A 98 -4.27 -10.61 9.37
N GLU A 99 -3.60 -10.57 10.52
CA GLU A 99 -4.14 -9.94 11.73
C GLU A 99 -4.43 -8.45 11.50
N THR A 100 -3.53 -7.73 10.84
CA THR A 100 -3.75 -6.33 10.46
C THR A 100 -4.95 -6.18 9.54
N ARG A 101 -5.11 -7.04 8.56
CA ARG A 101 -6.29 -7.06 7.68
C ARG A 101 -7.58 -7.31 8.47
N ILE A 102 -7.59 -8.28 9.39
CA ILE A 102 -8.74 -8.58 10.26
C ILE A 102 -9.12 -7.38 11.15
N MET A 103 -8.15 -6.58 11.57
CA MET A 103 -8.40 -5.37 12.39
C MET A 103 -9.01 -4.24 11.55
N LEU A 104 -8.62 -4.08 10.29
CA LEU A 104 -8.95 -2.91 9.48
C LEU A 104 -10.09 -3.16 8.48
N GLU A 105 -9.98 -4.21 7.67
CA GLU A 105 -10.82 -4.36 6.49
C GLU A 105 -12.29 -4.68 6.77
N PRO A 106 -12.66 -5.45 7.82
CA PRO A 106 -14.08 -5.64 8.14
C PRO A 106 -14.82 -4.33 8.42
N THR A 107 -14.26 -3.50 9.29
CA THR A 107 -14.84 -2.19 9.61
C THR A 107 -14.80 -1.25 8.39
N MET A 108 -13.73 -1.25 7.63
CA MET A 108 -13.64 -0.53 6.36
C MET A 108 -14.78 -0.92 5.41
N THR A 109 -15.06 -2.21 5.28
CA THR A 109 -16.11 -2.75 4.39
C THR A 109 -17.50 -2.34 4.87
N SER A 110 -17.74 -2.24 6.19
CA SER A 110 -18.99 -1.73 6.73
C SER A 110 -19.25 -0.27 6.33
N TYR A 111 -18.20 0.57 6.34
CA TYR A 111 -18.30 1.94 5.83
C TYR A 111 -18.52 2.01 4.32
N ALA A 112 -17.88 1.12 3.57
CA ALA A 112 -18.11 1.01 2.13
C ALA A 112 -19.58 0.69 1.83
N ALA A 113 -20.20 -0.25 2.55
CA ALA A 113 -21.60 -0.56 2.38
C ALA A 113 -22.54 0.64 2.60
N LEU A 114 -22.18 1.56 3.51
CA LEU A 114 -22.97 2.75 3.80
C LEU A 114 -22.75 3.90 2.79
N ARG A 115 -21.64 3.92 2.06
CA ARG A 115 -21.17 5.08 1.30
C ARG A 115 -20.95 4.80 -0.19
N ALA A 116 -20.95 3.53 -0.59
CA ALA A 116 -20.74 3.16 -1.97
C ALA A 116 -21.75 3.82 -2.89
N THR A 117 -21.28 4.45 -3.95
CA THR A 117 -22.12 4.93 -5.04
C THR A 117 -22.45 3.78 -6.00
N LYS A 118 -23.35 4.05 -6.94
CA LYS A 118 -23.67 3.07 -7.97
C LYS A 118 -22.44 2.69 -8.80
N GLU A 119 -21.60 3.68 -9.11
CA GLU A 119 -20.36 3.50 -9.86
C GLU A 119 -19.33 2.65 -9.09
N ASP A 120 -19.22 2.82 -7.76
CA ASP A 120 -18.37 1.97 -6.92
C ASP A 120 -18.83 0.51 -6.95
N ILE A 121 -20.15 0.29 -6.87
CA ILE A 121 -20.73 -1.05 -6.92
C ILE A 121 -20.52 -1.69 -8.30
N GLU A 122 -20.67 -0.94 -9.39
CA GLU A 122 -20.40 -1.42 -10.75
C GLU A 122 -18.93 -1.83 -10.91
N GLU A 123 -18.00 -1.02 -10.38
CA GLU A 123 -16.57 -1.34 -10.42
C GLU A 123 -16.23 -2.58 -9.59
N LEU A 124 -16.78 -2.70 -8.38
CA LEU A 124 -16.60 -3.90 -7.54
C LEU A 124 -17.10 -5.17 -8.24
N CYS A 125 -18.26 -5.09 -8.91
CA CYS A 125 -18.79 -6.21 -9.70
C CYS A 125 -17.89 -6.58 -10.87
N ARG A 126 -17.33 -5.57 -11.56
CA ARG A 126 -16.41 -5.77 -12.68
C ARG A 126 -15.13 -6.49 -12.22
N ILE A 127 -14.57 -6.09 -11.08
CA ILE A 127 -13.37 -6.71 -10.52
C ILE A 127 -13.66 -8.16 -10.08
N ASP A 128 -14.78 -8.41 -9.41
CA ASP A 128 -15.21 -9.76 -9.03
C ASP A 128 -15.37 -10.67 -10.27
N GLU A 129 -15.91 -10.15 -11.37
CA GLU A 129 -16.00 -10.90 -12.62
C GLU A 129 -14.61 -11.23 -13.19
N LEU A 130 -13.63 -10.31 -13.11
CA LEU A 130 -12.25 -10.58 -13.52
C LEU A 130 -11.58 -11.66 -12.65
N ILE A 131 -11.85 -11.68 -11.35
CA ILE A 131 -11.41 -12.76 -10.47
C ILE A 131 -11.99 -14.10 -10.95
N ASN A 132 -13.31 -14.14 -11.19
CA ASN A 132 -14.00 -15.34 -11.63
C ASN A 132 -13.52 -15.87 -12.99
N GLN A 133 -13.13 -14.97 -13.90
CA GLN A 133 -12.56 -15.33 -15.21
C GLN A 133 -11.12 -15.86 -15.13
N ASN A 134 -10.40 -15.60 -14.04
CA ASN A 134 -8.99 -15.93 -13.87
C ASN A 134 -8.73 -16.84 -12.65
N LEU A 135 -9.70 -17.66 -12.23
CA LEU A 135 -9.65 -18.47 -11.01
C LEU A 135 -8.40 -19.34 -10.89
N TYR A 136 -7.96 -19.92 -12.00
CA TYR A 136 -6.82 -20.85 -12.04
C TYR A 136 -5.49 -20.16 -12.39
N ASP A 137 -5.51 -18.88 -12.78
CA ASP A 137 -4.32 -18.05 -12.94
C ASP A 137 -4.02 -17.36 -11.59
N VAL A 138 -3.17 -17.98 -10.78
CA VAL A 138 -2.87 -17.53 -9.41
C VAL A 138 -2.39 -16.08 -9.38
N GLU A 139 -1.59 -15.69 -10.36
CA GLU A 139 -0.99 -14.33 -10.40
C GLU A 139 -2.06 -13.28 -10.68
N LYS A 140 -2.87 -13.48 -11.71
CA LYS A 140 -3.97 -12.57 -12.04
C LYS A 140 -5.06 -12.56 -10.98
N ARG A 141 -5.44 -13.74 -10.47
CA ARG A 141 -6.43 -13.83 -9.41
C ARG A 141 -5.99 -13.02 -8.21
N THR A 142 -4.73 -13.19 -7.75
CA THR A 142 -4.19 -12.44 -6.61
C THR A 142 -4.16 -10.93 -6.89
N GLN A 143 -3.78 -10.52 -8.09
CA GLN A 143 -3.79 -9.12 -8.47
C GLN A 143 -5.19 -8.52 -8.40
N TYR A 144 -6.20 -9.21 -8.96
CA TYR A 144 -7.59 -8.73 -8.92
C TYR A 144 -8.20 -8.81 -7.52
N ASP A 145 -7.80 -9.78 -6.69
CA ASP A 145 -8.19 -9.85 -5.28
C ASP A 145 -7.71 -8.60 -4.51
N ILE A 146 -6.45 -8.25 -4.65
CA ILE A 146 -5.91 -7.01 -4.08
C ILE A 146 -6.68 -5.77 -4.59
N GLU A 147 -6.95 -5.72 -5.90
CA GLU A 147 -7.71 -4.61 -6.49
C GLU A 147 -9.15 -4.54 -5.96
N PHE A 148 -9.77 -5.66 -5.65
CA PHE A 148 -11.08 -5.72 -5.00
C PHE A 148 -11.06 -5.05 -3.62
N HIS A 149 -10.06 -5.33 -2.80
CA HIS A 149 -9.87 -4.68 -1.50
C HIS A 149 -9.61 -3.16 -1.64
N TYR A 150 -8.84 -2.76 -2.65
CA TYR A 150 -8.64 -1.33 -2.96
C TYR A 150 -9.94 -0.66 -3.42
N ALA A 151 -10.75 -1.32 -4.22
CA ALA A 151 -12.04 -0.79 -4.64
C ALA A 151 -12.99 -0.60 -3.45
N ILE A 152 -13.01 -1.54 -2.49
CA ILE A 152 -13.75 -1.37 -1.22
C ILE A 152 -13.22 -0.15 -0.45
N SER A 153 -11.90 0.05 -0.36
CA SER A 153 -11.34 1.21 0.32
C SER A 153 -11.81 2.52 -0.32
N ARG A 154 -11.82 2.61 -1.65
CA ARG A 154 -12.33 3.76 -2.41
C ARG A 154 -13.83 4.01 -2.14
N ALA A 155 -14.61 2.95 -2.03
CA ALA A 155 -16.04 3.03 -1.71
C ALA A 155 -16.32 3.59 -0.29
N THR A 156 -15.35 3.55 0.62
CA THR A 156 -15.47 4.19 1.94
C THR A 156 -15.53 5.71 1.87
N LYS A 157 -15.03 6.33 0.79
CA LYS A 157 -14.82 7.78 0.63
C LYS A 157 -13.95 8.39 1.74
N ASN A 158 -13.11 7.58 2.38
CA ASN A 158 -12.16 8.01 3.39
C ASN A 158 -10.76 8.11 2.75
N GLU A 159 -10.31 9.33 2.48
CA GLU A 159 -9.03 9.61 1.80
C GLU A 159 -7.83 9.01 2.54
N PHE A 160 -7.88 8.92 3.87
CA PHE A 160 -6.79 8.32 4.65
C PHE A 160 -6.73 6.81 4.43
N ILE A 161 -7.87 6.12 4.47
CA ILE A 161 -7.94 4.67 4.22
C ILE A 161 -7.52 4.34 2.77
N ILE A 162 -7.95 5.14 1.80
CA ILE A 162 -7.60 4.97 0.39
C ILE A 162 -6.07 5.03 0.19
N LYS A 163 -5.38 5.90 0.93
CA LYS A 163 -3.93 6.05 0.83
C LYS A 163 -3.15 5.01 1.64
N ILE A 164 -3.63 4.62 2.82
CA ILE A 164 -2.89 3.72 3.71
C ILE A 164 -3.01 2.24 3.31
N LEU A 165 -4.14 1.81 2.76
CA LEU A 165 -4.36 0.41 2.43
C LEU A 165 -3.34 -0.15 1.42
N PRO A 166 -2.99 0.56 0.32
CA PRO A 166 -1.94 0.11 -0.59
C PRO A 166 -0.59 -0.09 0.09
N VAL A 167 -0.25 0.76 1.08
CA VAL A 167 1.01 0.65 1.84
C VAL A 167 1.02 -0.63 2.67
N ILE A 168 -0.12 -0.99 3.30
CA ILE A 168 -0.25 -2.24 4.05
C ILE A 168 -0.04 -3.45 3.14
N PHE A 169 -0.58 -3.41 1.92
CA PHE A 169 -0.46 -4.51 0.96
C PHE A 169 0.92 -4.58 0.28
N ALA A 170 1.64 -3.45 0.13
CA ALA A 170 2.95 -3.40 -0.52
C ALA A 170 4.02 -4.21 0.23
N GLY A 171 3.93 -4.27 1.56
CA GLY A 171 4.87 -5.02 2.41
C GLY A 171 4.77 -6.54 2.29
N MET A 172 3.96 -7.10 1.36
CA MET A 172 3.73 -8.53 1.30
C MET A 172 3.70 -9.10 -0.11
N ASP A 173 4.50 -10.13 -0.35
CA ASP A 173 4.38 -10.97 -1.54
C ASP A 173 3.20 -11.95 -1.40
N MET A 174 1.98 -11.45 -1.62
CA MET A 174 0.75 -12.24 -1.58
C MET A 174 0.80 -13.42 -2.55
N SER A 175 1.50 -13.28 -3.67
CA SER A 175 1.59 -14.35 -4.68
C SER A 175 2.32 -15.58 -4.16
N SER A 176 3.30 -15.40 -3.27
CA SER A 176 4.05 -16.50 -2.67
C SER A 176 3.20 -17.32 -1.68
N ILE A 177 2.25 -16.66 -1.00
CA ILE A 177 1.32 -17.31 -0.08
C ILE A 177 0.27 -18.08 -0.87
N PHE A 178 -0.38 -17.43 -1.82
CA PHE A 178 -1.47 -18.02 -2.61
C PHE A 178 -1.01 -19.04 -3.64
N ARG A 179 0.26 -19.04 -4.06
CA ARG A 179 0.82 -20.05 -4.98
C ARG A 179 0.84 -21.48 -4.37
N ARG A 180 0.77 -21.59 -3.05
CA ARG A 180 0.76 -22.86 -2.31
C ARG A 180 -0.63 -23.35 -1.95
N VAL A 181 -1.63 -22.61 -2.36
CA VAL A 181 -3.01 -22.80 -1.93
C VAL A 181 -3.77 -23.56 -3.00
N SER A 182 -4.42 -24.66 -2.57
CA SER A 182 -5.15 -25.62 -3.41
C SER A 182 -6.44 -25.06 -4.01
N GLU A 183 -7.12 -25.88 -4.85
CA GLU A 183 -8.42 -25.57 -5.46
C GLU A 183 -9.50 -25.17 -4.44
N GLU A 184 -9.43 -25.66 -3.21
CA GLU A 184 -10.38 -25.34 -2.12
C GLU A 184 -10.45 -23.84 -1.82
N VAL A 185 -9.34 -23.10 -2.01
CA VAL A 185 -9.30 -21.62 -1.81
C VAL A 185 -10.10 -20.89 -2.85
N VAL A 186 -10.14 -21.40 -4.06
CA VAL A 186 -10.88 -20.79 -5.17
C VAL A 186 -12.36 -20.69 -4.79
N ASP A 187 -12.92 -21.80 -4.26
CA ASP A 187 -14.34 -21.85 -3.91
C ASP A 187 -14.69 -20.88 -2.75
N TYR A 188 -13.82 -20.80 -1.74
CA TYR A 188 -14.03 -19.84 -0.64
C TYR A 188 -13.96 -18.39 -1.14
N THR A 189 -12.95 -18.04 -1.92
CA THR A 189 -12.78 -16.67 -2.42
C THR A 189 -13.99 -16.21 -3.21
N VAL A 190 -14.49 -17.05 -4.15
CA VAL A 190 -15.64 -16.72 -4.99
C VAL A 190 -16.90 -16.50 -4.16
N ASN A 191 -17.18 -17.42 -3.22
CA ASN A 191 -18.38 -17.33 -2.39
C ASN A 191 -18.31 -16.14 -1.43
N ASP A 192 -17.15 -15.86 -0.83
CA ASP A 192 -16.95 -14.76 0.10
C ASP A 192 -17.10 -13.41 -0.60
N HIS A 193 -16.47 -13.20 -1.77
CA HIS A 193 -16.61 -11.97 -2.55
C HIS A 193 -18.06 -11.71 -2.95
N LYS A 194 -18.75 -12.74 -3.41
CA LYS A 194 -20.18 -12.64 -3.73
C LYS A 194 -21.00 -12.19 -2.52
N MET A 195 -20.71 -12.73 -1.35
CA MET A 195 -21.41 -12.39 -0.10
C MET A 195 -21.11 -10.93 0.30
N ILE A 196 -19.84 -10.50 0.24
CA ILE A 196 -19.44 -9.12 0.50
C ILE A 196 -20.19 -8.17 -0.44
N LEU A 197 -20.20 -8.45 -1.74
CA LEU A 197 -20.89 -7.64 -2.75
C LEU A 197 -22.40 -7.56 -2.49
N GLU A 198 -23.04 -8.65 -2.09
CA GLU A 198 -24.49 -8.65 -1.77
C GLU A 198 -24.80 -7.72 -0.61
N PHE A 199 -24.01 -7.72 0.46
CA PHE A 199 -24.22 -6.85 1.60
C PHE A 199 -23.92 -5.38 1.26
N ILE A 200 -22.85 -5.10 0.50
CA ILE A 200 -22.56 -3.74 0.03
C ILE A 200 -23.71 -3.21 -0.84
N LYS A 201 -24.21 -4.00 -1.79
CA LYS A 201 -25.37 -3.62 -2.66
C LYS A 201 -26.64 -3.31 -1.86
N LYS A 202 -26.84 -3.98 -0.74
CA LYS A 202 -28.00 -3.78 0.15
C LYS A 202 -27.80 -2.63 1.14
N GLY A 203 -26.59 -2.07 1.24
CA GLY A 203 -26.24 -1.11 2.30
C GLY A 203 -26.22 -1.73 3.70
N ASP A 204 -26.10 -3.06 3.79
CA ASP A 204 -26.04 -3.79 5.06
C ASP A 204 -24.59 -3.77 5.59
N SER A 205 -24.32 -2.79 6.43
CA SER A 205 -22.97 -2.57 7.00
C SER A 205 -22.53 -3.70 7.92
N ALA A 206 -23.43 -4.27 8.71
CA ALA A 206 -23.10 -5.36 9.63
C ALA A 206 -22.83 -6.67 8.88
N GLY A 207 -23.65 -6.98 7.88
CA GLY A 207 -23.43 -8.12 6.99
C GLY A 207 -22.13 -8.00 6.21
N ALA A 208 -21.82 -6.82 5.67
CA ALA A 208 -20.60 -6.54 4.94
C ALA A 208 -19.35 -6.71 5.81
N GLU A 209 -19.38 -6.22 7.06
CA GLU A 209 -18.31 -6.42 8.04
C GLU A 209 -18.08 -7.90 8.34
N ALA A 210 -19.14 -8.63 8.62
CA ALA A 210 -19.07 -10.06 8.94
C ALA A 210 -18.54 -10.87 7.74
N ALA A 211 -19.00 -10.59 6.53
CA ALA A 211 -18.56 -11.26 5.31
C ALA A 211 -17.07 -11.02 5.03
N MET A 212 -16.58 -9.79 5.14
CA MET A 212 -15.16 -9.48 4.98
C MET A 212 -14.31 -10.17 6.04
N ARG A 213 -14.76 -10.18 7.29
CA ARG A 213 -14.06 -10.90 8.36
C ARG A 213 -13.93 -12.39 8.06
N MET A 214 -14.99 -13.04 7.58
CA MET A 214 -14.95 -14.44 7.19
C MET A 214 -13.99 -14.68 6.02
N HIS A 215 -14.04 -13.83 5.00
CA HIS A 215 -13.14 -13.88 3.86
C HIS A 215 -11.66 -13.89 4.30
N ILE A 216 -11.27 -12.96 5.17
CA ILE A 216 -9.88 -12.87 5.64
C ILE A 216 -9.53 -14.07 6.54
N LEU A 217 -10.47 -14.55 7.36
CA LEU A 217 -10.24 -15.73 8.21
C LEU A 217 -10.07 -17.02 7.39
N HIS A 218 -10.77 -17.17 6.27
CA HIS A 218 -10.54 -18.29 5.36
C HIS A 218 -9.13 -18.24 4.79
N ALA A 219 -8.68 -17.08 4.32
CA ALA A 219 -7.31 -16.89 3.82
C ALA A 219 -6.25 -17.11 4.92
N TYR A 220 -6.50 -16.64 6.15
CA TYR A 220 -5.64 -16.85 7.31
C TYR A 220 -5.49 -18.33 7.66
N GLY A 221 -6.60 -19.05 7.81
CA GLY A 221 -6.58 -20.49 8.15
C GLY A 221 -5.84 -21.34 7.12
N LEU A 222 -5.93 -20.97 5.86
CA LEU A 222 -5.18 -21.61 4.77
C LEU A 222 -3.68 -21.31 4.89
N ALA A 223 -3.28 -20.08 5.16
CA ALA A 223 -1.88 -19.70 5.35
C ALA A 223 -1.28 -20.44 6.57
N GLU A 224 -2.03 -20.59 7.65
CA GLU A 224 -1.62 -21.33 8.84
C GLU A 224 -1.44 -22.83 8.57
N SER A 225 -2.34 -23.44 7.83
CA SER A 225 -2.26 -24.87 7.47
C SER A 225 -1.01 -25.17 6.63
N ILE A 226 -0.65 -24.28 5.70
CA ILE A 226 0.55 -24.39 4.87
C ILE A 226 1.81 -24.32 5.74
N LYS A 227 1.87 -23.38 6.69
CA LYS A 227 3.01 -23.22 7.61
C LYS A 227 3.22 -24.46 8.46
N SER A 228 2.14 -25.06 8.96
CA SER A 228 2.19 -26.27 9.80
C SER A 228 2.65 -27.52 9.03
N ASN A 229 2.32 -27.64 7.74
CA ASN A 229 2.73 -28.75 6.90
C ASN A 229 4.18 -28.68 6.44
N VAL A 230 4.73 -27.47 6.25
CA VAL A 230 6.15 -27.27 5.93
C VAL A 230 7.05 -27.62 7.12
N GLY A 231 6.56 -27.43 8.37
CA GLY A 231 7.31 -27.77 9.58
C GLY A 231 7.36 -29.28 9.91
N LYS A 232 6.48 -30.09 9.30
CA LYS A 232 6.43 -31.57 9.54
C LYS A 232 7.20 -32.40 8.51
N GLY A 233 7.75 -31.77 7.48
CA GLY A 233 8.51 -32.40 6.39
C GLY A 233 10.03 -32.34 6.52
N LYS A 234 10.55 -32.12 7.75
CA LYS A 234 12.00 -32.16 8.06
C LYS A 234 12.31 -33.26 9.04
#